data_d0fa0ed6d851684ae4bd46f9c2b3fb4a
#
_entry.id   d0fa0ed6d851684ae4bd46f9c2b3fb4a
#
_cell.length_a   1.000
_cell.length_b   1.000
_cell.length_c   1.000
_cell.angle_alpha   90.00
_cell.angle_beta   90.00
_cell.angle_gamma   90.00
#
_symmetry.space_group_name_H-M   'P 1'
#
loop_
_entity.id
_entity.type
_entity.pdbx_description
1 polymer ?
#
loop_
_entity_poly.entity_id
_entity_poly.type
_entity_poly.pdbx_seq_one_letter_code
_entity_poly.pdbx_strand_id
1 'polypeptide(L)'
;MLKKIITLLLIIPLVSLSQNVDSLFNDKGEIYFSFEYRNKVELNNISKIVSIDHKITPELAYAYANKKEFLKFLDLNKEYNIIELKPKKFDNLNKNNWNYYPTYQEYVDMMMEFENLFPNLCKIHSLGTLNSGREILIAQISDNVDQKENEPSFLYTSSMHGDELAGYVLSLRLIDFLLNNYTNNQKVNNLVNEIDIWINPLANPDGAYAGGNQNVWNATRYNANWVDLNRNYPDPEDGPHPDGNAYQPETIMFLGLADTVNFAMSANMHGGVEVCNYPWDTWSNLTADDSWWIYVCRQYADSCQLYGPNNYFDYLYNGITNGNDWYEVNGGRQDYMNYFRYCREFTLELSNDKTPNPNQLPQLWDANYPSLLNYLEQSLFGVRGIVTDSITGLPLKARVEINNHDTDSSHVYSNLPIGNYHRYLIQGNYNITFSKNGYYPKTINQTVLNNNTSIANVQLSPITIPNAISNHNTDEQEEYRIDILGRKINDSIKNLHIIRNKNSLKKIKVIE
;
A
#
# COMPACT_ATOMS: atom_id res chain seq x y z
N MET A 1 32.96 58.45 52.90
CA MET A 1 33.45 57.06 52.68
C MET A 1 32.39 56.31 51.87
N LEU A 2 32.59 56.23 50.54
CA LEU A 2 31.70 55.51 49.61
C LEU A 2 32.19 54.08 49.52
N LYS A 3 31.42 53.10 50.00
CA LYS A 3 31.68 51.67 49.78
C LYS A 3 31.21 51.29 48.37
N LYS A 4 32.15 51.02 47.48
CA LYS A 4 31.87 50.36 46.17
C LYS A 4 31.55 48.89 46.45
N ILE A 5 30.32 48.50 46.18
CA ILE A 5 29.93 47.09 46.09
C ILE A 5 30.29 46.62 44.67
N ILE A 6 31.29 45.75 44.53
CA ILE A 6 31.61 45.06 43.30
C ILE A 6 30.71 43.81 43.24
N THR A 7 29.71 43.84 42.37
CA THR A 7 28.91 42.67 42.05
C THR A 7 29.71 41.80 41.07
N LEU A 8 30.23 40.69 41.56
CA LEU A 8 30.91 39.67 40.76
C LEU A 8 29.83 38.89 40.04
N LEU A 9 29.63 39.17 38.73
CA LEU A 9 28.82 38.31 37.86
C LEU A 9 29.59 37.02 37.65
N LEU A 10 29.18 35.95 38.30
CA LEU A 10 29.60 34.59 37.98
C LEU A 10 28.98 34.23 36.63
N ILE A 11 29.72 34.33 35.55
CA ILE A 11 29.41 33.68 34.26
C ILE A 11 29.69 32.20 34.50
N ILE A 12 28.64 31.47 34.82
CA ILE A 12 28.67 30.01 34.73
C ILE A 12 28.65 29.70 33.21
N PRO A 13 29.70 29.14 32.64
CA PRO A 13 29.58 28.63 31.28
C PRO A 13 28.50 27.55 31.29
N LEU A 14 27.39 27.78 30.60
CA LEU A 14 26.52 26.71 30.16
C LEU A 14 27.38 25.80 29.28
N VAL A 15 28.03 24.83 29.89
CA VAL A 15 28.51 23.66 29.17
C VAL A 15 27.25 22.94 28.75
N SER A 16 26.76 23.27 27.56
CA SER A 16 25.88 22.37 26.82
C SER A 16 26.67 21.05 26.71
N LEU A 17 26.29 20.07 27.51
CA LEU A 17 26.64 18.67 27.23
C LEU A 17 26.04 18.37 25.86
N SER A 18 26.80 18.67 24.80
CA SER A 18 26.57 18.07 23.50
C SER A 18 26.72 16.57 23.75
N GLN A 19 25.60 15.89 24.02
CA GLN A 19 25.57 14.44 23.92
C GLN A 19 26.16 14.13 22.55
N ASN A 20 27.20 13.30 22.53
CA ASN A 20 27.78 12.89 21.27
C ASN A 20 26.67 12.16 20.51
N VAL A 21 26.09 12.79 19.48
CA VAL A 21 24.97 12.25 18.70
C VAL A 21 25.29 10.83 18.22
N ASP A 22 26.57 10.57 17.90
CA ASP A 22 27.03 9.24 17.48
C ASP A 22 26.74 8.17 18.52
N SER A 23 26.89 8.49 19.81
CA SER A 23 26.64 7.53 20.89
C SER A 23 25.18 7.10 21.02
N LEU A 24 24.23 7.92 20.55
CA LEU A 24 22.80 7.60 20.56
C LEU A 24 22.43 6.48 19.59
N PHE A 25 23.24 6.27 18.55
CA PHE A 25 23.02 5.31 17.48
C PHE A 25 23.94 4.08 17.54
N ASN A 26 24.74 3.91 18.62
CA ASN A 26 25.70 2.80 18.73
C ASN A 26 25.03 1.42 18.81
N ASP A 27 23.89 1.33 19.48
CA ASP A 27 23.19 0.05 19.71
C ASP A 27 22.11 -0.23 18.66
N LYS A 28 21.48 0.82 18.16
CA LYS A 28 20.43 0.79 17.11
C LYS A 28 20.63 1.97 16.19
N GLY A 29 20.38 1.77 14.90
CA GLY A 29 20.44 2.88 13.92
C GLY A 29 19.22 3.80 13.94
N GLU A 30 18.29 3.62 14.89
CA GLU A 30 17.13 4.46 15.14
C GLU A 30 17.08 4.90 16.61
N ILE A 31 16.49 6.06 16.84
CA ILE A 31 16.13 6.55 18.16
C ILE A 31 14.64 6.87 18.25
N TYR A 32 14.10 6.82 19.44
CA TYR A 32 12.74 7.24 19.74
C TYR A 32 12.78 8.41 20.73
N PHE A 33 12.05 9.48 20.43
CA PHE A 33 12.10 10.70 21.24
C PHE A 33 10.79 11.44 21.18
N SER A 34 10.56 12.34 22.14
CA SER A 34 9.42 13.27 22.17
C SER A 34 9.86 14.71 22.06
N PHE A 35 8.99 15.54 21.53
CA PHE A 35 9.19 16.98 21.40
C PHE A 35 7.84 17.72 21.42
N GLU A 36 7.88 18.99 21.87
CA GLU A 36 6.70 19.84 21.83
C GLU A 36 6.52 20.50 20.47
N TYR A 37 5.28 20.73 20.08
CA TYR A 37 4.91 21.45 18.86
C TYR A 37 3.75 22.41 19.13
N ARG A 38 3.63 23.48 18.35
CA ARG A 38 2.67 24.58 18.60
C ARG A 38 1.33 24.38 17.87
N ASN A 39 1.36 23.76 16.70
CA ASN A 39 0.18 23.58 15.85
C ASN A 39 0.45 22.53 14.77
N LYS A 40 -0.61 22.13 14.05
CA LYS A 40 -0.56 21.12 13.00
C LYS A 40 0.41 21.46 11.86
N VAL A 41 0.52 22.75 11.48
CA VAL A 41 1.45 23.18 10.42
C VAL A 41 2.90 22.90 10.80
N GLU A 42 3.26 23.18 12.06
CA GLU A 42 4.61 22.85 12.56
C GLU A 42 4.82 21.34 12.62
N LEU A 43 3.83 20.57 13.07
CA LEU A 43 3.90 19.12 13.12
C LEU A 43 4.11 18.54 11.71
N ASN A 44 3.35 19.01 10.71
CA ASN A 44 3.47 18.60 9.32
C ASN A 44 4.85 18.95 8.71
N ASN A 45 5.44 20.10 9.09
CA ASN A 45 6.81 20.42 8.68
C ASN A 45 7.85 19.49 9.31
N ILE A 46 7.61 19.04 10.53
CA ILE A 46 8.51 18.12 11.25
C ILE A 46 8.34 16.68 10.72
N SER A 47 7.12 16.26 10.32
CA SER A 47 6.87 14.93 9.75
C SER A 47 7.61 14.67 8.44
N LYS A 48 7.99 15.73 7.71
CA LYS A 48 8.86 15.65 6.51
C LYS A 48 10.34 15.40 6.84
N ILE A 49 10.71 15.49 8.12
CA ILE A 49 12.10 15.35 8.60
C ILE A 49 12.29 14.05 9.36
N VAL A 50 11.33 13.72 10.23
CA VAL A 50 11.36 12.55 11.11
C VAL A 50 10.04 11.79 11.05
N SER A 51 10.06 10.50 11.35
CA SER A 51 8.86 9.66 11.35
C SER A 51 8.04 9.86 12.62
N ILE A 52 6.97 10.66 12.51
CA ILE A 52 6.05 10.88 13.64
C ILE A 52 5.42 9.55 14.03
N ASP A 53 5.39 9.26 15.33
CA ASP A 53 4.66 8.13 15.89
C ASP A 53 3.18 8.48 16.09
N HIS A 54 2.34 7.49 16.09
CA HIS A 54 0.88 7.63 16.13
C HIS A 54 0.34 8.27 17.41
N LYS A 55 1.11 8.27 18.50
CA LYS A 55 0.75 8.90 19.79
C LYS A 55 1.01 10.40 19.76
N ILE A 56 -0.01 11.16 19.40
CA ILE A 56 0.03 12.61 19.34
C ILE A 56 -0.98 13.20 20.34
N THR A 57 -0.53 14.17 21.15
CA THR A 57 -1.39 15.01 21.95
C THR A 57 -1.36 16.46 21.42
N PRO A 58 -2.24 17.37 21.84
CA PRO A 58 -2.26 18.74 21.31
C PRO A 58 -0.95 19.52 21.38
N GLU A 59 -0.02 19.13 22.24
CA GLU A 59 1.24 19.87 22.47
C GLU A 59 2.49 18.98 22.38
N LEU A 60 2.34 17.65 22.38
CA LEU A 60 3.46 16.71 22.45
C LEU A 60 3.33 15.64 21.36
N ALA A 61 4.39 15.48 20.58
CA ALA A 61 4.54 14.41 19.59
C ALA A 61 5.74 13.51 19.94
N TYR A 62 5.66 12.30 19.44
CA TYR A 62 6.72 11.30 19.52
C TYR A 62 7.19 10.97 18.09
N ALA A 63 8.48 10.68 17.93
CA ALA A 63 9.03 10.35 16.62
C ALA A 63 10.16 9.33 16.70
N TYR A 64 10.29 8.60 15.61
CA TYR A 64 11.49 7.84 15.29
C TYR A 64 12.36 8.65 14.34
N ALA A 65 13.67 8.49 14.46
CA ALA A 65 14.61 9.03 13.50
C ALA A 65 15.85 8.16 13.38
N ASN A 66 16.36 8.00 12.16
CA ASN A 66 17.73 7.58 11.93
C ASN A 66 18.69 8.76 12.18
N LYS A 67 20.00 8.50 12.16
CA LYS A 67 21.00 9.53 12.46
C LYS A 67 20.89 10.76 11.53
N LYS A 68 20.65 10.55 10.21
CA LYS A 68 20.55 11.64 9.22
C LYS A 68 19.32 12.51 9.48
N GLU A 69 18.19 11.90 9.79
CA GLU A 69 16.94 12.57 10.12
C GLU A 69 17.04 13.33 11.43
N PHE A 70 17.63 12.71 12.46
CA PHE A 70 17.81 13.36 13.76
C PHE A 70 18.73 14.58 13.69
N LEU A 71 19.80 14.53 12.89
CA LEU A 71 20.65 15.70 12.67
C LEU A 71 19.87 16.86 12.04
N LYS A 72 19.00 16.59 11.05
CA LYS A 72 18.10 17.63 10.49
C LYS A 72 17.11 18.15 11.52
N PHE A 73 16.58 17.27 12.40
CA PHE A 73 15.68 17.71 13.47
C PHE A 73 16.39 18.65 14.45
N LEU A 74 17.66 18.40 14.79
CA LEU A 74 18.45 19.28 15.68
C LEU A 74 18.62 20.68 15.10
N ASP A 75 18.66 20.86 13.78
CA ASP A 75 18.73 22.17 13.12
C ASP A 75 17.48 23.04 13.39
N LEU A 76 16.36 22.44 13.82
CA LEU A 76 15.15 23.17 14.22
C LEU A 76 15.28 23.84 15.59
N ASN A 77 16.35 23.56 16.35
CA ASN A 77 16.61 24.07 17.71
C ASN A 77 15.43 23.84 18.69
N LYS A 78 14.78 22.67 18.58
CA LYS A 78 13.68 22.26 19.48
C LYS A 78 14.23 21.46 20.66
N GLU A 79 13.58 21.63 21.82
CA GLU A 79 13.80 20.75 22.96
C GLU A 79 13.22 19.37 22.67
N TYR A 80 13.90 18.33 23.11
CA TYR A 80 13.50 16.95 22.93
C TYR A 80 13.91 16.08 24.12
N ASN A 81 13.23 14.95 24.29
CA ASN A 81 13.57 13.93 25.28
C ASN A 81 13.75 12.58 24.59
N ILE A 82 14.94 11.99 24.72
CA ILE A 82 15.19 10.62 24.23
C ILE A 82 14.46 9.63 25.13
N ILE A 83 13.77 8.68 24.49
CA ILE A 83 13.03 7.61 25.15
C ILE A 83 13.73 6.29 24.82
N GLU A 84 14.16 5.60 25.87
CA GLU A 84 14.84 4.32 25.73
C GLU A 84 13.87 3.23 25.24
N LEU A 85 14.11 2.68 24.06
CA LEU A 85 13.40 1.53 23.54
C LEU A 85 14.00 0.24 24.14
N LYS A 86 13.30 -0.37 25.08
CA LYS A 86 13.73 -1.62 25.71
C LYS A 86 13.28 -2.83 24.88
N PRO A 87 14.13 -3.86 24.73
CA PRO A 87 13.73 -5.11 24.11
C PRO A 87 12.50 -5.70 24.80
N LYS A 88 11.49 -6.06 24.03
CA LYS A 88 10.28 -6.74 24.54
C LYS A 88 10.56 -8.25 24.58
N LYS A 89 10.79 -8.79 25.77
CA LYS A 89 10.98 -10.24 25.98
C LYS A 89 9.65 -10.86 26.37
N PHE A 90 9.31 -11.95 25.71
CA PHE A 90 8.11 -12.73 26.02
C PHE A 90 8.51 -14.13 26.45
N ASP A 91 7.77 -14.70 27.41
CA ASP A 91 7.93 -16.10 27.78
C ASP A 91 7.50 -17.02 26.64
N ASN A 92 8.08 -18.22 26.57
CA ASN A 92 7.69 -19.24 25.62
C ASN A 92 6.26 -19.70 25.93
N LEU A 93 5.32 -19.28 25.11
CA LEU A 93 3.91 -19.61 25.23
C LEU A 93 3.57 -20.86 24.42
N ASN A 94 2.41 -21.47 24.72
CA ASN A 94 1.97 -22.65 24.02
C ASN A 94 1.56 -22.31 22.59
N LYS A 95 2.31 -22.78 21.59
CA LYS A 95 2.17 -22.46 20.17
C LYS A 95 0.81 -22.85 19.55
N ASN A 96 0.01 -23.66 20.23
CA ASN A 96 -1.25 -24.23 19.70
C ASN A 96 -2.39 -23.23 19.58
N ASN A 97 -2.24 -21.96 20.00
CA ASN A 97 -3.32 -20.98 20.08
C ASN A 97 -3.00 -19.62 19.47
N TRP A 98 -2.06 -19.54 18.55
CA TRP A 98 -1.64 -18.28 17.91
C TRP A 98 -1.18 -17.19 18.91
N ASN A 99 -0.72 -17.56 20.09
CA ASN A 99 -0.27 -16.68 21.14
C ASN A 99 1.27 -16.58 21.21
N TYR A 100 1.91 -16.52 20.07
CA TYR A 100 3.38 -16.43 19.96
C TYR A 100 3.77 -15.71 18.67
N TYR A 101 5.00 -15.19 18.65
CA TYR A 101 5.67 -14.73 17.44
C TYR A 101 6.58 -15.85 16.94
N PRO A 102 6.42 -16.32 15.69
CA PRO A 102 7.28 -17.35 15.13
C PRO A 102 8.75 -16.90 15.09
N THR A 103 9.69 -17.84 15.13
CA THR A 103 11.06 -17.61 14.62
C THR A 103 10.97 -17.36 13.11
N TYR A 104 12.00 -16.77 12.51
CA TYR A 104 12.00 -16.56 11.05
C TYR A 104 11.86 -17.87 10.27
N GLN A 105 12.54 -18.95 10.74
CA GLN A 105 12.41 -20.26 10.09
C GLN A 105 11.00 -20.84 10.23
N GLU A 106 10.38 -20.75 11.40
CA GLU A 106 8.99 -21.20 11.59
C GLU A 106 8.02 -20.43 10.69
N TYR A 107 8.25 -19.13 10.49
CA TYR A 107 7.48 -18.33 9.53
C TYR A 107 7.58 -18.88 8.11
N VAL A 108 8.81 -19.13 7.64
CA VAL A 108 9.03 -19.70 6.30
C VAL A 108 8.38 -21.07 6.18
N ASP A 109 8.59 -21.94 7.19
CA ASP A 109 8.01 -23.28 7.20
C ASP A 109 6.48 -23.25 7.15
N MET A 110 5.84 -22.36 7.95
CA MET A 110 4.39 -22.17 7.93
C MET A 110 3.87 -21.71 6.54
N MET A 111 4.53 -20.74 5.91
CA MET A 111 4.15 -20.27 4.58
C MET A 111 4.24 -21.42 3.56
N MET A 112 5.31 -22.19 3.54
CA MET A 112 5.45 -23.33 2.63
C MET A 112 4.45 -24.46 2.95
N GLU A 113 4.10 -24.66 4.22
CA GLU A 113 3.11 -25.66 4.63
C GLU A 113 1.70 -25.32 4.11
N PHE A 114 1.31 -24.06 4.06
CA PHE A 114 0.02 -23.64 3.48
C PHE A 114 -0.13 -24.09 2.01
N GLU A 115 0.88 -23.85 1.18
CA GLU A 115 0.88 -24.33 -0.21
C GLU A 115 0.88 -25.86 -0.28
N ASN A 116 1.71 -26.54 0.51
CA ASN A 116 1.81 -27.99 0.51
C ASN A 116 0.51 -28.70 0.91
N LEU A 117 -0.22 -28.15 1.89
CA LEU A 117 -1.49 -28.73 2.37
C LEU A 117 -2.67 -28.34 1.45
N PHE A 118 -2.63 -27.18 0.81
CA PHE A 118 -3.73 -26.66 -0.03
C PHE A 118 -3.25 -26.24 -1.43
N PRO A 119 -2.59 -27.12 -2.21
CA PRO A 119 -1.93 -26.75 -3.47
C PRO A 119 -2.88 -26.25 -4.56
N ASN A 120 -4.18 -26.52 -4.46
CA ASN A 120 -5.20 -26.05 -5.41
C ASN A 120 -5.79 -24.70 -5.02
N LEU A 121 -5.59 -24.25 -3.77
CA LEU A 121 -6.17 -23.02 -3.21
C LEU A 121 -5.11 -21.98 -2.88
N CYS A 122 -3.87 -22.40 -2.63
CA CYS A 122 -2.82 -21.52 -2.12
C CYS A 122 -1.52 -21.71 -2.89
N LYS A 123 -0.90 -20.57 -3.23
CA LYS A 123 0.42 -20.52 -3.83
C LYS A 123 1.28 -19.50 -3.10
N ILE A 124 2.50 -19.88 -2.75
CA ILE A 124 3.44 -18.99 -2.09
C ILE A 124 4.42 -18.42 -3.12
N HIS A 125 4.47 -17.10 -3.18
CA HIS A 125 5.42 -16.38 -4.02
C HIS A 125 6.48 -15.71 -3.15
N SER A 126 7.74 -15.78 -3.60
CA SER A 126 8.81 -14.93 -3.08
C SER A 126 8.87 -13.67 -3.93
N LEU A 127 8.69 -12.51 -3.32
CA LEU A 127 8.87 -11.23 -4.01
C LEU A 127 10.35 -10.92 -4.22
N GLY A 128 11.24 -11.55 -3.45
CA GLY A 128 12.68 -11.47 -3.56
C GLY A 128 13.38 -11.73 -2.24
N THR A 129 14.72 -11.85 -2.32
CA THR A 129 15.59 -12.08 -1.18
C THR A 129 16.35 -10.80 -0.82
N LEU A 130 16.32 -10.41 0.45
CA LEU A 130 17.08 -9.29 0.99
C LEU A 130 18.56 -9.65 1.19
N ASN A 131 19.40 -8.64 1.42
CA ASN A 131 20.84 -8.85 1.65
C ASN A 131 21.14 -9.71 2.90
N SER A 132 20.23 -9.76 3.85
CA SER A 132 20.29 -10.64 5.04
C SER A 132 20.10 -12.12 4.73
N GLY A 133 19.64 -12.46 3.53
CA GLY A 133 19.19 -13.79 3.13
C GLY A 133 17.71 -14.07 3.46
N ARG A 134 16.98 -13.11 4.06
CA ARG A 134 15.54 -13.25 4.32
C ARG A 134 14.74 -12.93 3.06
N GLU A 135 13.62 -13.61 2.89
CA GLU A 135 12.71 -13.44 1.76
C GLU A 135 11.44 -12.70 2.19
N ILE A 136 10.86 -11.97 1.26
CA ILE A 136 9.50 -11.41 1.42
C ILE A 136 8.54 -12.38 0.74
N LEU A 137 7.78 -13.13 1.54
CA LEU A 137 6.85 -14.15 1.08
C LEU A 137 5.42 -13.59 1.07
N ILE A 138 4.64 -13.99 0.08
CA ILE A 138 3.23 -13.63 -0.05
C ILE A 138 2.41 -14.86 -0.47
N ALA A 139 1.28 -15.09 0.20
CA ALA A 139 0.33 -16.12 -0.17
C ALA A 139 -0.70 -15.56 -1.14
N GLN A 140 -0.92 -16.25 -2.25
CA GLN A 140 -2.07 -16.06 -3.15
C GLN A 140 -3.08 -17.16 -2.86
N ILE A 141 -4.35 -16.80 -2.65
CA ILE A 141 -5.44 -17.73 -2.31
C ILE A 141 -6.61 -17.46 -3.24
N SER A 142 -7.04 -18.47 -3.99
CA SER A 142 -8.19 -18.48 -4.88
C SER A 142 -8.59 -19.94 -5.12
N ASP A 143 -9.82 -20.20 -5.54
CA ASP A 143 -10.26 -21.55 -5.95
C ASP A 143 -9.58 -22.03 -7.22
N ASN A 144 -8.94 -21.13 -7.97
CA ASN A 144 -8.25 -21.38 -9.23
C ASN A 144 -6.93 -20.59 -9.32
N VAL A 145 -6.06 -20.79 -8.33
CA VAL A 145 -4.86 -19.97 -8.07
C VAL A 145 -3.87 -19.81 -9.25
N ASP A 146 -3.90 -20.73 -10.22
CA ASP A 146 -3.03 -20.69 -11.39
C ASP A 146 -3.65 -19.96 -12.61
N GLN A 147 -4.89 -19.45 -12.49
CA GLN A 147 -5.60 -18.81 -13.60
C GLN A 147 -6.08 -17.42 -13.22
N LYS A 148 -5.98 -16.47 -14.15
CA LYS A 148 -6.58 -15.15 -13.99
C LYS A 148 -8.04 -15.19 -14.41
N GLU A 149 -8.94 -14.90 -13.47
CA GLU A 149 -10.38 -14.92 -13.65
C GLU A 149 -11.01 -13.51 -13.59
N ASN A 150 -12.32 -13.45 -13.85
CA ASN A 150 -13.05 -12.17 -13.77
C ASN A 150 -13.43 -11.83 -12.33
N GLU A 151 -12.42 -11.64 -11.51
CA GLU A 151 -12.54 -11.34 -10.09
C GLU A 151 -11.64 -10.17 -9.68
N PRO A 152 -11.92 -9.47 -8.58
CA PRO A 152 -11.01 -8.47 -8.04
C PRO A 152 -9.80 -9.14 -7.40
N SER A 153 -8.60 -8.62 -7.64
CA SER A 153 -7.44 -8.96 -6.81
C SER A 153 -7.42 -8.06 -5.57
N PHE A 154 -7.25 -8.66 -4.41
CA PHE A 154 -7.21 -7.98 -3.11
C PHE A 154 -5.89 -8.23 -2.39
N LEU A 155 -5.33 -7.21 -1.70
CA LEU A 155 -4.05 -7.33 -1.01
C LEU A 155 -4.15 -6.94 0.47
N TYR A 156 -3.77 -7.85 1.36
CA TYR A 156 -3.38 -7.53 2.73
C TYR A 156 -1.86 -7.57 2.87
N THR A 157 -1.29 -6.56 3.53
CA THR A 157 0.13 -6.59 3.93
C THR A 157 0.26 -6.17 5.38
N SER A 158 1.34 -6.61 6.03
CA SER A 158 1.63 -6.25 7.41
C SER A 158 3.12 -6.02 7.64
N SER A 159 3.42 -5.32 8.74
CA SER A 159 4.76 -5.17 9.29
C SER A 159 5.77 -4.58 8.32
N MET A 160 5.35 -3.56 7.56
CA MET A 160 6.30 -2.71 6.83
C MET A 160 7.16 -1.92 7.81
N HIS A 161 6.62 -1.51 8.97
CA HIS A 161 7.43 -1.20 10.15
C HIS A 161 7.68 -2.51 10.90
N GLY A 162 8.96 -2.86 11.06
CA GLY A 162 9.31 -4.17 11.58
C GLY A 162 8.94 -4.40 13.04
N ASP A 163 8.68 -3.34 13.81
CA ASP A 163 8.26 -3.40 15.21
C ASP A 163 6.72 -3.44 15.40
N GLU A 164 5.93 -3.35 14.32
CA GLU A 164 4.46 -3.38 14.35
C GLU A 164 3.95 -4.78 13.98
N LEU A 165 3.85 -5.66 14.97
CA LEU A 165 3.78 -7.11 14.75
C LEU A 165 2.42 -7.77 15.04
N ALA A 166 1.39 -7.02 15.43
CA ALA A 166 0.05 -7.57 15.56
C ALA A 166 -0.42 -8.18 14.23
N GLY A 167 -0.38 -7.38 13.16
CA GLY A 167 -0.79 -7.78 11.82
C GLY A 167 -0.01 -8.95 11.24
N TYR A 168 1.26 -9.14 11.64
CA TYR A 168 2.08 -10.29 11.24
C TYR A 168 1.39 -11.62 11.61
N VAL A 169 1.04 -11.77 12.88
CA VAL A 169 0.41 -13.02 13.36
C VAL A 169 -1.04 -13.12 12.88
N LEU A 170 -1.78 -12.01 12.85
CA LEU A 170 -3.15 -12.00 12.35
C LEU A 170 -3.23 -12.39 10.87
N SER A 171 -2.27 -11.97 10.05
CA SER A 171 -2.19 -12.33 8.63
C SER A 171 -1.89 -13.82 8.43
N LEU A 172 -0.95 -14.40 9.18
CA LEU A 172 -0.70 -15.84 9.16
C LEU A 172 -1.96 -16.63 9.57
N ARG A 173 -2.64 -16.18 10.61
CA ARG A 173 -3.90 -16.79 11.06
C ARG A 173 -5.04 -16.60 10.07
N LEU A 174 -5.08 -15.51 9.33
CA LEU A 174 -6.06 -15.30 8.26
C LEU A 174 -5.87 -16.28 7.11
N ILE A 175 -4.61 -16.51 6.67
CA ILE A 175 -4.29 -17.53 5.67
C ILE A 175 -4.78 -18.90 6.14
N ASP A 176 -4.38 -19.32 7.34
CA ASP A 176 -4.82 -20.58 7.95
C ASP A 176 -6.36 -20.69 8.02
N PHE A 177 -7.03 -19.62 8.47
CA PHE A 177 -8.47 -19.57 8.59
C PHE A 177 -9.19 -19.72 7.25
N LEU A 178 -8.75 -19.02 6.21
CA LEU A 178 -9.34 -19.08 4.87
C LEU A 178 -9.21 -20.51 4.29
N LEU A 179 -8.03 -21.09 4.38
CA LEU A 179 -7.74 -22.41 3.81
C LEU A 179 -8.49 -23.54 4.54
N ASN A 180 -8.44 -23.55 5.87
CA ASN A 180 -9.08 -24.62 6.65
C ASN A 180 -10.61 -24.52 6.72
N ASN A 181 -11.19 -23.34 6.45
CA ASN A 181 -12.64 -23.14 6.50
C ASN A 181 -13.30 -23.09 5.11
N TYR A 182 -12.54 -23.23 4.03
CA TYR A 182 -13.04 -23.14 2.65
C TYR A 182 -14.23 -24.07 2.37
N THR A 183 -14.18 -25.30 2.88
CA THR A 183 -15.24 -26.30 2.64
C THR A 183 -16.41 -26.23 3.65
N ASN A 184 -16.21 -25.58 4.81
CA ASN A 184 -17.13 -25.68 5.93
C ASN A 184 -17.79 -24.34 6.32
N ASN A 185 -17.30 -23.21 5.76
CA ASN A 185 -17.82 -21.88 6.02
C ASN A 185 -18.23 -21.22 4.69
N GLN A 186 -19.55 -21.00 4.52
CA GLN A 186 -20.08 -20.44 3.27
C GLN A 186 -19.50 -19.05 2.93
N LYS A 187 -19.25 -18.19 3.92
CA LYS A 187 -18.63 -16.88 3.67
C LYS A 187 -17.22 -17.03 3.17
N VAL A 188 -16.41 -17.87 3.79
CA VAL A 188 -15.02 -18.14 3.35
C VAL A 188 -15.02 -18.76 1.96
N ASN A 189 -15.91 -19.73 1.70
CA ASN A 189 -16.04 -20.33 0.37
C ASN A 189 -16.33 -19.26 -0.70
N ASN A 190 -17.32 -18.40 -0.46
CA ASN A 190 -17.66 -17.32 -1.39
C ASN A 190 -16.50 -16.37 -1.62
N LEU A 191 -15.78 -15.98 -0.56
CA LEU A 191 -14.64 -15.06 -0.67
C LEU A 191 -13.50 -15.65 -1.50
N VAL A 192 -13.16 -16.92 -1.27
CA VAL A 192 -12.07 -17.61 -2.00
C VAL A 192 -12.45 -17.90 -3.44
N ASN A 193 -13.75 -18.11 -3.75
CA ASN A 193 -14.23 -18.35 -5.11
C ASN A 193 -14.41 -17.07 -5.95
N GLU A 194 -14.53 -15.90 -5.31
CA GLU A 194 -14.89 -14.67 -6.04
C GLU A 194 -13.79 -13.60 -5.98
N ILE A 195 -12.69 -13.86 -5.26
CA ILE A 195 -11.61 -12.89 -5.02
C ILE A 195 -10.24 -13.57 -5.14
N ASP A 196 -9.36 -13.01 -5.94
CA ASP A 196 -7.92 -13.35 -5.98
C ASP A 196 -7.23 -12.67 -4.76
N ILE A 197 -7.13 -13.41 -3.65
CA ILE A 197 -6.69 -12.89 -2.34
C ILE A 197 -5.17 -13.04 -2.20
N TRP A 198 -4.48 -11.93 -1.91
CA TRP A 198 -3.04 -11.89 -1.66
C TRP A 198 -2.77 -11.42 -0.24
N ILE A 199 -1.97 -12.17 0.52
CA ILE A 199 -1.66 -11.85 1.92
C ILE A 199 -0.15 -11.95 2.13
N ASN A 200 0.47 -10.79 2.47
CA ASN A 200 1.86 -10.73 2.91
C ASN A 200 1.91 -10.47 4.42
N PRO A 201 2.27 -11.46 5.24
CA PRO A 201 2.34 -11.29 6.69
C PRO A 201 3.48 -10.39 7.15
N LEU A 202 4.60 -10.32 6.41
CA LEU A 202 5.84 -9.72 6.88
C LEU A 202 6.57 -9.00 5.75
N ALA A 203 6.27 -7.71 5.58
CA ALA A 203 6.85 -6.88 4.52
C ALA A 203 8.29 -6.42 4.81
N ASN A 204 8.69 -6.35 6.10
CA ASN A 204 10.02 -5.95 6.54
C ASN A 204 10.61 -6.99 7.50
N PRO A 205 11.04 -8.16 6.98
CA PRO A 205 11.60 -9.21 7.83
C PRO A 205 12.93 -8.79 8.50
N ASP A 206 13.68 -7.86 7.91
CA ASP A 206 14.94 -7.39 8.50
C ASP A 206 14.70 -6.48 9.70
N GLY A 207 13.67 -5.62 9.65
CA GLY A 207 13.25 -4.83 10.81
C GLY A 207 12.65 -5.70 11.92
N ALA A 208 11.79 -6.66 11.58
CA ALA A 208 11.15 -7.54 12.57
C ALA A 208 12.17 -8.44 13.28
N TYR A 209 13.14 -8.95 12.56
CA TYR A 209 14.19 -9.82 13.09
C TYR A 209 15.55 -9.13 13.20
N ALA A 210 15.57 -7.83 13.49
CA ALA A 210 16.83 -7.06 13.63
C ALA A 210 17.76 -7.63 14.70
N GLY A 211 17.22 -8.26 15.75
CA GLY A 211 18.00 -8.96 16.79
C GLY A 211 18.43 -10.39 16.45
N GLY A 212 18.11 -10.88 15.23
CA GLY A 212 18.41 -12.25 14.79
C GLY A 212 17.16 -13.13 14.62
N ASN A 213 17.30 -14.24 13.91
CA ASN A 213 16.18 -15.06 13.41
C ASN A 213 15.35 -15.79 14.50
N GLN A 214 15.80 -15.79 15.75
CA GLN A 214 15.19 -16.60 16.81
C GLN A 214 13.98 -15.94 17.49
N ASN A 215 13.85 -14.62 17.39
CA ASN A 215 12.77 -13.88 18.03
C ASN A 215 12.70 -12.44 17.49
N VAL A 216 11.59 -11.76 17.81
CA VAL A 216 11.31 -10.38 17.43
C VAL A 216 11.60 -9.35 18.56
N TRP A 217 12.33 -9.70 19.58
CA TRP A 217 12.50 -8.86 20.80
C TRP A 217 13.18 -7.52 20.54
N ASN A 218 14.04 -7.46 19.54
CA ASN A 218 14.78 -6.26 19.16
C ASN A 218 14.25 -5.67 17.83
N ALA A 219 13.02 -5.94 17.49
CA ALA A 219 12.41 -5.38 16.28
C ALA A 219 12.58 -3.87 16.22
N THR A 220 12.77 -3.35 15.00
CA THR A 220 12.95 -1.93 14.69
C THR A 220 11.88 -1.46 13.72
N ARG A 221 11.54 -0.17 13.77
CA ARG A 221 10.63 0.44 12.82
C ARG A 221 11.19 0.36 11.40
N TYR A 222 12.43 0.79 11.23
CA TYR A 222 13.11 0.91 9.95
C TYR A 222 13.54 -0.45 9.37
N ASN A 223 13.88 -0.46 8.10
CA ASN A 223 14.52 -1.62 7.45
C ASN A 223 16.02 -1.71 7.80
N ALA A 224 16.73 -2.69 7.22
CA ALA A 224 18.15 -2.88 7.45
C ALA A 224 19.05 -1.69 7.04
N ASN A 225 18.57 -0.82 6.18
CA ASN A 225 19.27 0.39 5.75
C ASN A 225 18.86 1.64 6.55
N TRP A 226 18.12 1.47 7.61
CA TRP A 226 17.57 2.53 8.47
C TRP A 226 16.71 3.54 7.70
N VAL A 227 15.88 3.05 6.78
CA VAL A 227 14.90 3.83 6.04
C VAL A 227 13.49 3.45 6.48
N ASP A 228 12.64 4.44 6.71
CA ASP A 228 11.22 4.25 6.92
C ASP A 228 10.55 3.86 5.60
N LEU A 229 10.09 2.62 5.49
CA LEU A 229 9.49 2.12 4.27
C LEU A 229 8.16 2.83 3.95
N ASN A 230 7.46 3.39 4.95
CA ASN A 230 6.24 4.18 4.74
C ASN A 230 6.52 5.68 4.51
N ARG A 231 7.71 6.01 4.03
CA ARG A 231 8.14 7.31 3.50
C ARG A 231 8.89 7.15 2.17
N ASN A 232 9.02 5.91 1.69
CA ASN A 232 9.89 5.54 0.57
C ASN A 232 9.13 5.15 -0.71
N TYR A 233 7.83 5.49 -0.81
CA TYR A 233 7.03 5.33 -2.03
C TYR A 233 6.96 6.64 -2.81
N PRO A 234 6.66 6.60 -4.13
CA PRO A 234 6.29 7.79 -4.88
C PRO A 234 5.12 8.51 -4.23
N ASP A 235 5.23 9.81 -4.11
CA ASP A 235 4.22 10.67 -3.51
C ASP A 235 3.56 11.56 -4.58
N PRO A 236 2.23 11.76 -4.55
CA PRO A 236 1.55 12.57 -5.56
C PRO A 236 1.88 14.06 -5.49
N GLU A 237 2.35 14.60 -4.34
CA GLU A 237 2.76 15.98 -4.17
C GLU A 237 4.29 16.15 -4.25
N ASP A 238 5.03 15.36 -3.47
CA ASP A 238 6.48 15.51 -3.31
C ASP A 238 7.31 14.67 -4.31
N GLY A 239 6.64 13.93 -5.19
CA GLY A 239 7.29 13.23 -6.31
C GLY A 239 7.88 11.87 -5.96
N PRO A 240 8.84 11.35 -6.76
CA PRO A 240 9.24 9.95 -6.68
C PRO A 240 10.07 9.59 -5.43
N HIS A 241 10.74 10.56 -4.79
CA HIS A 241 11.63 10.30 -3.64
C HIS A 241 11.42 11.35 -2.54
N PRO A 242 10.27 11.35 -1.85
CA PRO A 242 9.95 12.39 -0.86
C PRO A 242 10.89 12.38 0.35
N ASP A 243 11.39 11.21 0.75
CA ASP A 243 12.37 11.03 1.83
C ASP A 243 13.82 11.35 1.42
N GLY A 244 14.06 11.57 0.13
CA GLY A 244 15.40 11.82 -0.43
C GLY A 244 16.33 10.61 -0.40
N ASN A 245 15.79 9.39 -0.25
CA ASN A 245 16.52 8.13 -0.35
C ASN A 245 16.21 7.43 -1.69
N ALA A 246 17.08 6.50 -2.10
CA ALA A 246 16.72 5.55 -3.15
C ALA A 246 15.61 4.61 -2.65
N TYR A 247 14.82 4.08 -3.60
CA TYR A 247 13.86 3.03 -3.23
C TYR A 247 14.59 1.85 -2.59
N GLN A 248 14.04 1.39 -1.47
CA GLN A 248 14.58 0.26 -0.75
C GLN A 248 14.24 -1.07 -1.46
N PRO A 249 15.01 -2.15 -1.24
CA PRO A 249 14.70 -3.44 -1.85
C PRO A 249 13.25 -3.87 -1.62
N GLU A 250 12.73 -3.70 -0.40
CA GLU A 250 11.35 -3.98 -0.02
C GLU A 250 10.37 -3.14 -0.84
N THR A 251 10.62 -1.82 -0.96
CA THR A 251 9.80 -0.91 -1.76
C THR A 251 9.78 -1.34 -3.22
N ILE A 252 10.94 -1.65 -3.82
CA ILE A 252 11.06 -2.11 -5.21
C ILE A 252 10.23 -3.38 -5.45
N MET A 253 10.26 -4.33 -4.51
CA MET A 253 9.50 -5.58 -4.60
C MET A 253 7.99 -5.32 -4.60
N PHE A 254 7.50 -4.45 -3.72
CA PHE A 254 6.07 -4.11 -3.69
C PHE A 254 5.63 -3.23 -4.86
N LEU A 255 6.47 -2.32 -5.36
CA LEU A 255 6.22 -1.59 -6.62
C LEU A 255 6.06 -2.58 -7.78
N GLY A 256 6.97 -3.55 -7.90
CA GLY A 256 6.92 -4.61 -8.92
C GLY A 256 5.68 -5.49 -8.80
N LEU A 257 5.30 -5.88 -7.59
CA LEU A 257 4.06 -6.62 -7.34
C LEU A 257 2.83 -5.84 -7.81
N ALA A 258 2.73 -4.56 -7.42
CA ALA A 258 1.62 -3.69 -7.80
C ALA A 258 1.58 -3.37 -9.31
N ASP A 259 2.72 -3.46 -10.01
CA ASP A 259 2.78 -3.33 -11.47
C ASP A 259 2.28 -4.58 -12.20
N THR A 260 2.46 -5.76 -11.61
CA THR A 260 2.09 -7.05 -12.22
C THR A 260 0.68 -7.50 -11.85
N VAL A 261 0.28 -7.29 -10.59
CA VAL A 261 -1.06 -7.60 -10.09
C VAL A 261 -1.84 -6.30 -9.94
N ASN A 262 -2.88 -6.12 -10.75
CA ASN A 262 -3.72 -4.92 -10.67
C ASN A 262 -4.70 -5.08 -9.51
N PHE A 263 -4.26 -4.78 -8.29
CA PHE A 263 -5.11 -4.85 -7.10
C PHE A 263 -6.25 -3.83 -7.18
N ALA A 264 -7.46 -4.29 -6.90
CA ALA A 264 -8.64 -3.45 -6.85
C ALA A 264 -8.81 -2.78 -5.48
N MET A 265 -8.56 -3.55 -4.41
CA MET A 265 -8.55 -3.08 -3.03
C MET A 265 -7.36 -3.64 -2.26
N SER A 266 -6.96 -2.94 -1.21
CA SER A 266 -5.91 -3.39 -0.29
C SER A 266 -6.06 -2.78 1.10
N ALA A 267 -5.32 -3.34 2.07
CA ALA A 267 -5.07 -2.71 3.36
C ALA A 267 -3.64 -3.00 3.81
N ASN A 268 -3.03 -2.00 4.44
CA ASN A 268 -1.71 -2.10 5.04
C ASN A 268 -1.85 -2.08 6.57
N MET A 269 -1.46 -3.17 7.22
CA MET A 269 -1.60 -3.35 8.66
C MET A 269 -0.40 -2.80 9.40
N HIS A 270 -0.67 -1.91 10.31
CA HIS A 270 0.23 -1.19 11.20
C HIS A 270 -0.13 -1.43 12.68
N GLY A 271 0.53 -0.70 13.58
CA GLY A 271 0.24 -0.72 15.00
C GLY A 271 0.92 0.43 15.74
N GLY A 272 0.39 0.74 16.91
CA GLY A 272 0.78 1.87 17.76
C GLY A 272 -0.45 2.61 18.29
N VAL A 273 -1.56 2.49 17.58
CA VAL A 273 -2.93 2.93 17.94
C VAL A 273 -3.96 1.94 17.35
N GLU A 274 -5.24 2.26 17.48
CA GLU A 274 -6.35 1.44 16.97
C GLU A 274 -7.29 2.32 16.14
N VAL A 275 -7.08 2.34 14.81
CA VAL A 275 -7.83 3.20 13.89
C VAL A 275 -7.74 2.73 12.44
N CYS A 276 -8.80 2.95 11.66
CA CYS A 276 -8.75 2.95 10.20
C CYS A 276 -8.38 4.34 9.71
N ASN A 277 -7.23 4.46 9.06
CA ASN A 277 -6.76 5.69 8.41
C ASN A 277 -6.96 5.56 6.89
N TYR A 278 -7.79 6.42 6.30
CA TYR A 278 -8.10 6.42 4.86
C TYR A 278 -7.52 7.67 4.16
N PRO A 279 -7.27 7.59 2.83
CA PRO A 279 -6.59 8.66 2.09
C PRO A 279 -7.37 10.00 2.11
N TRP A 280 -6.63 11.11 1.95
CA TRP A 280 -5.19 11.16 1.66
C TRP A 280 -4.38 11.40 2.92
N ASP A 281 -3.13 10.93 2.90
CA ASP A 281 -2.15 11.26 3.92
C ASP A 281 -1.38 12.55 3.57
N THR A 282 -1.04 12.75 2.29
CA THR A 282 -0.25 13.89 1.82
C THR A 282 -1.09 15.18 1.66
N TRP A 283 -2.36 15.08 1.25
CA TRP A 283 -3.20 16.24 0.95
C TRP A 283 -4.30 16.49 1.98
N SER A 284 -4.58 17.79 2.23
CA SER A 284 -5.71 18.19 3.09
C SER A 284 -7.08 18.15 2.38
N ASN A 285 -7.12 18.06 1.04
CA ASN A 285 -8.37 17.84 0.32
C ASN A 285 -8.78 16.37 0.40
N LEU A 286 -10.08 16.15 0.54
CA LEU A 286 -10.64 14.80 0.61
C LEU A 286 -10.64 14.12 -0.76
N THR A 287 -10.62 12.79 -0.76
CA THR A 287 -10.77 12.00 -1.99
C THR A 287 -12.16 12.20 -2.60
N ALA A 288 -12.33 11.97 -3.89
CA ALA A 288 -13.65 11.92 -4.52
C ALA A 288 -14.57 10.86 -3.87
N ASP A 289 -13.99 9.80 -3.35
CA ASP A 289 -14.70 8.67 -2.72
C ASP A 289 -14.79 8.78 -1.18
N ASP A 290 -14.62 9.96 -0.59
CA ASP A 290 -14.59 10.18 0.86
C ASP A 290 -15.77 9.53 1.60
N SER A 291 -16.99 9.72 1.09
CA SER A 291 -18.19 9.12 1.70
C SER A 291 -18.16 7.57 1.67
N TRP A 292 -17.55 6.96 0.65
CA TRP A 292 -17.36 5.52 0.58
C TRP A 292 -16.29 5.06 1.59
N TRP A 293 -15.21 5.82 1.73
CA TRP A 293 -14.18 5.54 2.73
C TRP A 293 -14.73 5.58 4.15
N ILE A 294 -15.47 6.64 4.50
CA ILE A 294 -16.15 6.73 5.81
C ILE A 294 -17.05 5.51 6.03
N TYR A 295 -17.82 5.10 5.01
CA TYR A 295 -18.72 3.96 5.11
C TYR A 295 -17.98 2.65 5.40
N VAL A 296 -16.94 2.30 4.64
CA VAL A 296 -16.22 1.03 4.82
C VAL A 296 -15.35 1.03 6.08
N CYS A 297 -14.70 2.14 6.40
CA CYS A 297 -13.92 2.28 7.63
C CYS A 297 -14.83 2.19 8.86
N ARG A 298 -16.03 2.78 8.80
CA ARG A 298 -17.01 2.68 9.87
C ARG A 298 -17.49 1.25 10.08
N GLN A 299 -17.76 0.50 9.00
CA GLN A 299 -18.09 -0.93 9.10
C GLN A 299 -16.98 -1.73 9.77
N TYR A 300 -15.71 -1.44 9.43
CA TYR A 300 -14.56 -2.11 10.05
C TYR A 300 -14.49 -1.80 11.54
N ALA A 301 -14.49 -0.54 11.92
CA ALA A 301 -14.35 -0.10 13.29
C ALA A 301 -15.55 -0.52 14.18
N ASP A 302 -16.80 -0.40 13.70
CA ASP A 302 -18.00 -0.84 14.43
C ASP A 302 -17.97 -2.35 14.73
N SER A 303 -17.48 -3.14 13.77
CA SER A 303 -17.32 -4.59 13.98
C SER A 303 -16.20 -4.88 15.00
N CYS A 304 -15.06 -4.18 14.92
CA CYS A 304 -14.01 -4.29 15.93
C CYS A 304 -14.48 -3.90 17.34
N GLN A 305 -15.29 -2.85 17.46
CA GLN A 305 -15.90 -2.44 18.74
C GLN A 305 -16.90 -3.47 19.28
N LEU A 306 -17.63 -4.14 18.38
CA LEU A 306 -18.61 -5.18 18.77
C LEU A 306 -17.94 -6.44 19.31
N TYR A 307 -16.83 -6.87 18.71
CA TYR A 307 -16.18 -8.15 19.04
C TYR A 307 -14.92 -7.98 19.90
N GLY A 308 -14.39 -6.76 20.00
CA GLY A 308 -13.20 -6.44 20.76
C GLY A 308 -13.46 -6.16 22.25
N PRO A 309 -12.39 -5.90 23.01
CA PRO A 309 -12.51 -5.43 24.39
C PRO A 309 -13.11 -4.02 24.46
N ASN A 310 -13.52 -3.59 25.64
CA ASN A 310 -14.01 -2.23 25.86
C ASN A 310 -12.97 -1.20 25.41
N ASN A 311 -13.42 -0.16 24.74
CA ASN A 311 -12.61 0.94 24.18
C ASN A 311 -11.63 0.50 23.07
N TYR A 312 -11.82 -0.66 22.47
CA TYR A 312 -11.07 -1.07 21.30
C TYR A 312 -11.59 -0.36 20.05
N PHE A 313 -10.69 0.19 19.24
CA PHE A 313 -11.02 0.96 18.02
C PHE A 313 -11.89 2.20 18.29
N ASP A 314 -11.67 2.91 19.40
CA ASP A 314 -12.40 4.15 19.73
C ASP A 314 -11.52 5.43 19.63
N TYR A 315 -10.23 5.27 19.30
CA TYR A 315 -9.30 6.39 19.13
C TYR A 315 -9.67 7.19 17.88
N LEU A 316 -9.35 8.48 17.83
CA LEU A 316 -9.68 9.44 16.76
C LEU A 316 -11.07 9.18 16.15
N TYR A 317 -11.92 10.16 16.10
CA TYR A 317 -13.26 10.07 15.49
C TYR A 317 -13.96 8.70 15.62
N ASN A 318 -13.80 8.07 16.78
CA ASN A 318 -14.36 6.76 17.10
C ASN A 318 -13.83 5.62 16.22
N GLY A 319 -12.51 5.59 15.96
CA GLY A 319 -11.81 4.50 15.28
C GLY A 319 -11.65 4.67 13.77
N ILE A 320 -11.94 5.85 13.21
CA ILE A 320 -11.67 6.17 11.81
C ILE A 320 -11.07 7.57 11.69
N THR A 321 -10.21 7.81 10.71
CA THR A 321 -9.69 9.15 10.42
C THR A 321 -9.29 9.28 8.96
N ASN A 322 -9.44 10.50 8.38
CA ASN A 322 -8.67 10.88 7.22
C ASN A 322 -7.20 11.06 7.63
N GLY A 323 -6.27 10.62 6.79
CA GLY A 323 -4.85 10.63 7.15
C GLY A 323 -4.30 12.01 7.41
N ASN A 324 -4.52 12.94 6.50
CA ASN A 324 -4.04 14.31 6.68
C ASN A 324 -4.72 15.02 7.86
N ASP A 325 -5.96 14.67 8.22
CA ASP A 325 -6.60 15.22 9.43
C ASP A 325 -5.86 14.81 10.71
N TRP A 326 -5.21 13.67 10.68
CA TRP A 326 -4.33 13.23 11.76
C TRP A 326 -2.99 13.99 11.74
N TYR A 327 -2.14 13.69 10.77
CA TYR A 327 -0.94 14.44 10.41
C TYR A 327 -0.49 14.08 8.98
N GLU A 328 0.26 14.97 8.35
CA GLU A 328 0.72 14.77 6.98
C GLU A 328 1.81 13.71 6.90
N VAL A 329 1.65 12.78 5.95
CA VAL A 329 2.64 11.75 5.62
C VAL A 329 2.93 11.81 4.11
N ASN A 330 4.19 12.01 3.75
CA ASN A 330 4.65 12.01 2.36
C ASN A 330 5.41 10.70 2.06
N GLY A 331 5.19 10.14 0.88
CA GLY A 331 5.80 8.87 0.48
C GLY A 331 5.21 7.65 1.17
N GLY A 332 3.99 7.77 1.69
CA GLY A 332 3.23 6.67 2.24
C GLY A 332 2.72 5.71 1.16
N ARG A 333 2.65 4.43 1.49
CA ARG A 333 2.15 3.42 0.56
C ARG A 333 0.66 3.58 0.25
N GLN A 334 -0.14 4.03 1.21
CA GLN A 334 -1.57 4.28 1.04
C GLN A 334 -1.84 5.22 -0.15
N ASP A 335 -1.18 6.37 -0.19
CA ASP A 335 -1.37 7.35 -1.26
C ASP A 335 -0.81 6.86 -2.59
N TYR A 336 0.33 6.14 -2.58
CA TYR A 336 0.85 5.48 -3.77
C TYR A 336 -0.15 4.51 -4.40
N MET A 337 -0.75 3.62 -3.61
CA MET A 337 -1.71 2.64 -4.11
C MET A 337 -2.97 3.31 -4.66
N ASN A 338 -3.51 4.30 -3.97
CA ASN A 338 -4.70 5.02 -4.41
C ASN A 338 -4.44 5.86 -5.67
N TYR A 339 -3.37 6.67 -5.70
CA TYR A 339 -3.13 7.64 -6.76
C TYR A 339 -2.49 7.03 -8.02
N PHE A 340 -1.44 6.20 -7.86
CA PHE A 340 -0.67 5.68 -8.99
C PHE A 340 -1.14 4.29 -9.46
N ARG A 341 -1.79 3.54 -8.56
CA ARG A 341 -2.25 2.17 -8.88
C ARG A 341 -3.77 2.05 -8.99
N TYR A 342 -4.52 3.11 -8.68
CA TYR A 342 -5.99 3.11 -8.74
C TYR A 342 -6.62 2.04 -7.84
N CYS A 343 -5.88 1.58 -6.85
CA CYS A 343 -6.25 0.58 -5.86
C CYS A 343 -6.78 1.28 -4.61
N ARG A 344 -7.93 0.88 -4.09
CA ARG A 344 -8.47 1.43 -2.84
C ARG A 344 -7.77 0.80 -1.64
N GLU A 345 -6.74 1.49 -1.13
CA GLU A 345 -6.00 1.10 0.08
C GLU A 345 -6.26 2.05 1.22
N PHE A 346 -6.45 1.49 2.44
CA PHE A 346 -6.38 2.23 3.69
C PHE A 346 -5.34 1.62 4.62
N THR A 347 -4.87 2.42 5.58
CA THR A 347 -3.97 1.99 6.64
C THR A 347 -4.79 1.52 7.84
N LEU A 348 -4.45 0.35 8.36
CA LEU A 348 -5.17 -0.31 9.44
C LEU A 348 -4.26 -0.45 10.66
N GLU A 349 -4.47 0.37 11.66
CA GLU A 349 -3.75 0.35 12.92
C GLU A 349 -4.45 -0.58 13.89
N LEU A 350 -3.81 -1.69 14.29
CA LEU A 350 -4.47 -2.83 14.92
C LEU A 350 -4.34 -2.90 16.44
N SER A 351 -3.43 -2.15 17.05
CA SER A 351 -3.15 -2.27 18.49
C SER A 351 -2.42 -1.05 19.01
N ASN A 352 -2.76 -0.60 20.19
CA ASN A 352 -2.04 0.46 20.92
C ASN A 352 -0.58 0.09 21.24
N ASP A 353 -0.25 -1.19 21.20
CA ASP A 353 1.09 -1.71 21.39
C ASP A 353 1.64 -2.19 20.05
N LYS A 354 2.74 -1.62 19.57
CA LYS A 354 3.36 -2.01 18.29
C LYS A 354 3.70 -3.51 18.24
N THR A 355 4.23 -4.03 19.34
CA THR A 355 4.47 -5.47 19.53
C THR A 355 3.67 -5.93 20.75
N PRO A 356 2.38 -6.29 20.60
CA PRO A 356 1.55 -6.74 21.70
C PRO A 356 2.13 -7.95 22.44
N ASN A 357 1.80 -8.09 23.74
CA ASN A 357 2.12 -9.33 24.43
C ASN A 357 1.44 -10.48 23.69
N PRO A 358 2.14 -11.61 23.41
CA PRO A 358 1.58 -12.73 22.67
C PRO A 358 0.23 -13.23 23.21
N ASN A 359 -0.01 -13.14 24.53
CA ASN A 359 -1.30 -13.49 25.13
C ASN A 359 -2.48 -12.61 24.65
N GLN A 360 -2.23 -11.44 24.08
CA GLN A 360 -3.25 -10.55 23.52
C GLN A 360 -3.59 -10.90 22.07
N LEU A 361 -2.72 -11.59 21.34
CA LEU A 361 -2.92 -11.92 19.93
C LEU A 361 -4.22 -12.69 19.64
N PRO A 362 -4.64 -13.68 20.45
CA PRO A 362 -5.94 -14.33 20.25
C PRO A 362 -7.12 -13.37 20.38
N GLN A 363 -7.10 -12.45 21.34
CA GLN A 363 -8.14 -11.44 21.51
C GLN A 363 -8.17 -10.44 20.37
N LEU A 364 -6.99 -9.99 19.89
CA LEU A 364 -6.88 -9.12 18.72
C LEU A 364 -7.43 -9.81 17.46
N TRP A 365 -7.21 -11.11 17.32
CA TRP A 365 -7.82 -11.88 16.23
C TRP A 365 -9.34 -11.89 16.35
N ASP A 366 -9.89 -12.25 17.51
CA ASP A 366 -11.33 -12.35 17.73
C ASP A 366 -12.03 -11.01 17.44
N ALA A 367 -11.36 -9.88 17.76
CA ALA A 367 -11.86 -8.55 17.47
C ALA A 367 -11.81 -8.18 15.97
N ASN A 368 -10.79 -8.64 15.23
CA ASN A 368 -10.53 -8.18 13.88
C ASN A 368 -10.99 -9.13 12.77
N TYR A 369 -10.99 -10.47 12.98
CA TYR A 369 -11.25 -11.39 11.87
C TYR A 369 -12.61 -11.17 11.18
N PRO A 370 -13.72 -10.80 11.87
CA PRO A 370 -14.96 -10.50 11.17
C PRO A 370 -14.85 -9.28 10.27
N SER A 371 -14.11 -8.25 10.73
CA SER A 371 -13.86 -7.03 9.97
C SER A 371 -12.96 -7.28 8.77
N LEU A 372 -11.91 -8.11 8.91
CA LEU A 372 -11.06 -8.53 7.82
C LEU A 372 -11.85 -9.26 6.72
N LEU A 373 -12.71 -10.20 7.08
CA LEU A 373 -13.57 -10.90 6.11
C LEU A 373 -14.60 -9.97 5.46
N ASN A 374 -15.18 -9.03 6.22
CA ASN A 374 -16.12 -8.05 5.70
C ASN A 374 -15.44 -7.09 4.72
N TYR A 375 -14.20 -6.66 4.99
CA TYR A 375 -13.47 -5.78 4.10
C TYR A 375 -13.02 -6.49 2.80
N LEU A 376 -12.65 -7.77 2.88
CA LEU A 376 -12.49 -8.61 1.67
C LEU A 376 -13.77 -8.60 0.83
N GLU A 377 -14.93 -8.83 1.46
CA GLU A 377 -16.23 -8.86 0.78
C GLU A 377 -16.58 -7.53 0.11
N GLN A 378 -16.13 -6.37 0.64
CA GLN A 378 -16.33 -5.07 0.01
C GLN A 378 -15.74 -5.00 -1.40
N SER A 379 -14.70 -5.79 -1.71
CA SER A 379 -14.13 -5.86 -3.06
C SER A 379 -15.09 -6.43 -4.12
N LEU A 380 -16.14 -7.10 -3.70
CA LEU A 380 -17.19 -7.64 -4.58
C LEU A 380 -18.28 -6.63 -4.93
N PHE A 381 -18.42 -5.55 -4.16
CA PHE A 381 -19.51 -4.59 -4.27
C PHE A 381 -19.16 -3.40 -5.20
N GLY A 382 -20.15 -2.51 -5.44
CA GLY A 382 -20.00 -1.37 -6.35
C GLY A 382 -20.29 -1.74 -7.80
N VAL A 383 -19.65 -1.05 -8.76
CA VAL A 383 -19.84 -1.30 -10.20
C VAL A 383 -18.67 -2.12 -10.74
N ARG A 384 -18.96 -3.25 -11.35
CA ARG A 384 -17.95 -4.08 -12.01
C ARG A 384 -18.46 -4.62 -13.36
N GLY A 385 -17.56 -5.04 -14.21
CA GLY A 385 -17.91 -5.62 -15.50
C GLY A 385 -16.70 -5.77 -16.40
N ILE A 386 -16.96 -6.04 -17.68
CA ILE A 386 -15.93 -6.26 -18.71
C ILE A 386 -16.07 -5.20 -19.79
N VAL A 387 -14.95 -4.65 -20.24
CA VAL A 387 -14.88 -3.73 -21.39
C VAL A 387 -14.28 -4.45 -22.57
N THR A 388 -14.99 -4.45 -23.70
CA THR A 388 -14.57 -5.14 -24.94
C THR A 388 -14.69 -4.24 -26.16
N ASP A 389 -14.00 -4.60 -27.22
CA ASP A 389 -14.16 -4.05 -28.57
C ASP A 389 -15.48 -4.56 -29.17
N SER A 390 -16.32 -3.65 -29.69
CA SER A 390 -17.64 -4.00 -30.23
C SER A 390 -17.61 -4.82 -31.53
N ILE A 391 -16.47 -4.83 -32.24
CA ILE A 391 -16.33 -5.55 -33.52
C ILE A 391 -15.68 -6.91 -33.28
N THR A 392 -14.63 -6.96 -32.50
CA THR A 392 -13.80 -8.17 -32.31
C THR A 392 -14.19 -8.96 -31.07
N GLY A 393 -14.89 -8.35 -30.11
CA GLY A 393 -15.18 -8.92 -28.80
C GLY A 393 -13.96 -9.01 -27.88
N LEU A 394 -12.77 -8.58 -28.31
CA LEU A 394 -11.54 -8.68 -27.51
C LEU A 394 -11.57 -7.70 -26.32
N PRO A 395 -10.99 -8.10 -25.17
CA PRO A 395 -10.93 -7.26 -24.00
C PRO A 395 -10.09 -6.01 -24.24
N LEU A 396 -10.50 -4.92 -23.59
CA LEU A 396 -9.83 -3.62 -23.70
C LEU A 396 -9.34 -3.15 -22.34
N LYS A 397 -8.15 -2.52 -22.30
CA LYS A 397 -7.75 -1.65 -21.21
C LYS A 397 -8.32 -0.25 -21.48
N ALA A 398 -9.40 0.09 -20.82
CA ALA A 398 -10.13 1.34 -20.95
C ALA A 398 -10.16 2.09 -19.61
N ARG A 399 -10.14 3.41 -19.65
CA ARG A 399 -10.38 4.27 -18.48
C ARG A 399 -11.87 4.24 -18.15
N VAL A 400 -12.20 4.10 -16.87
CA VAL A 400 -13.55 4.09 -16.30
C VAL A 400 -13.63 5.23 -15.31
N GLU A 401 -14.41 6.25 -15.65
CA GLU A 401 -14.47 7.53 -14.93
C GLU A 401 -15.90 7.90 -14.57
N ILE A 402 -16.10 8.36 -13.35
CA ILE A 402 -17.41 8.85 -12.89
C ILE A 402 -17.48 10.35 -13.17
N ASN A 403 -18.42 10.74 -14.03
CA ASN A 403 -18.55 12.12 -14.48
C ASN A 403 -18.92 13.05 -13.32
N ASN A 404 -18.24 14.19 -13.22
CA ASN A 404 -18.44 15.22 -12.19
C ASN A 404 -18.22 14.71 -10.75
N HIS A 405 -17.46 13.62 -10.59
CA HIS A 405 -17.13 13.02 -9.32
C HIS A 405 -15.62 12.76 -9.21
N ASP A 406 -15.02 12.07 -10.18
CA ASP A 406 -13.65 11.63 -10.10
C ASP A 406 -12.65 12.79 -10.20
N THR A 407 -11.79 12.90 -9.20
CA THR A 407 -10.64 13.81 -9.10
C THR A 407 -9.41 13.02 -8.61
N ASP A 408 -8.25 13.61 -8.69
CA ASP A 408 -7.02 13.08 -8.05
C ASP A 408 -6.79 11.57 -8.27
N SER A 409 -6.88 11.13 -9.52
CA SER A 409 -6.71 9.71 -9.93
C SER A 409 -7.74 8.71 -9.35
N SER A 410 -8.91 9.15 -8.92
CA SER A 410 -9.95 8.25 -8.39
C SER A 410 -10.67 7.39 -9.45
N HIS A 411 -10.45 7.66 -10.75
CA HIS A 411 -10.87 6.75 -11.84
C HIS A 411 -10.15 5.40 -11.74
N VAL A 412 -10.66 4.39 -12.46
CA VAL A 412 -9.99 3.09 -12.58
C VAL A 412 -9.79 2.70 -14.05
N TYR A 413 -9.09 1.60 -14.27
CA TYR A 413 -8.93 1.01 -15.60
C TYR A 413 -9.47 -0.41 -15.63
N SER A 414 -9.99 -0.82 -16.79
CA SER A 414 -10.20 -2.24 -17.03
C SER A 414 -8.88 -2.93 -17.33
N ASN A 415 -8.72 -4.17 -16.87
CA ASN A 415 -7.45 -4.89 -16.85
C ASN A 415 -7.42 -6.04 -17.88
N LEU A 416 -6.29 -6.16 -18.57
CA LEU A 416 -6.04 -7.31 -19.43
C LEU A 416 -5.49 -8.49 -18.58
N PRO A 417 -5.72 -9.75 -19.02
CA PRO A 417 -6.30 -10.17 -20.29
C PRO A 417 -7.83 -10.22 -20.33
N ILE A 418 -8.53 -10.00 -19.21
CA ILE A 418 -9.99 -10.21 -19.10
C ILE A 418 -10.78 -8.98 -19.59
N GLY A 419 -10.26 -7.77 -19.39
CA GLY A 419 -10.99 -6.51 -19.61
C GLY A 419 -11.88 -6.12 -18.44
N ASN A 420 -11.74 -6.77 -17.28
CA ASN A 420 -12.53 -6.53 -16.09
C ASN A 420 -12.12 -5.22 -15.38
N TYR A 421 -13.08 -4.61 -14.71
CA TYR A 421 -12.89 -3.43 -13.88
C TYR A 421 -13.76 -3.49 -12.62
N HIS A 422 -13.31 -2.80 -11.57
CA HIS A 422 -13.98 -2.69 -10.27
C HIS A 422 -13.94 -1.23 -9.83
N ARG A 423 -15.11 -0.61 -9.64
CA ARG A 423 -15.26 0.79 -9.20
C ARG A 423 -16.14 0.84 -7.96
N TYR A 424 -15.53 1.12 -6.82
CA TYR A 424 -16.19 1.22 -5.52
C TYR A 424 -16.78 2.59 -5.34
N LEU A 425 -18.06 2.65 -4.92
CA LEU A 425 -18.85 3.87 -4.79
C LEU A 425 -19.86 3.68 -3.66
N ILE A 426 -20.15 4.76 -2.96
CA ILE A 426 -21.30 4.79 -2.04
C ILE A 426 -22.61 4.69 -2.85
N GLN A 427 -23.72 4.31 -2.20
CA GLN A 427 -25.02 4.26 -2.88
C GLN A 427 -25.36 5.57 -3.59
N GLY A 428 -25.86 5.49 -4.82
CA GLY A 428 -26.17 6.65 -5.64
C GLY A 428 -26.46 6.30 -7.09
N ASN A 429 -26.72 7.33 -7.91
CA ASN A 429 -26.85 7.21 -9.36
C ASN A 429 -25.68 7.93 -10.02
N TYR A 430 -24.96 7.22 -10.87
CA TYR A 430 -23.71 7.69 -11.46
C TYR A 430 -23.72 7.60 -12.97
N ASN A 431 -23.19 8.63 -13.62
CA ASN A 431 -22.86 8.60 -15.04
C ASN A 431 -21.40 8.15 -15.18
N ILE A 432 -21.19 6.99 -15.78
CA ILE A 432 -19.90 6.36 -15.93
C ILE A 432 -19.46 6.42 -17.38
N THR A 433 -18.31 7.05 -17.65
CA THR A 433 -17.73 7.15 -18.99
C THR A 433 -16.57 6.17 -19.14
N PHE A 434 -16.66 5.36 -20.18
CA PHE A 434 -15.62 4.44 -20.62
C PHE A 434 -14.91 5.04 -21.82
N SER A 435 -13.58 5.15 -21.75
CA SER A 435 -12.79 5.75 -22.82
C SER A 435 -11.49 5.01 -23.08
N LYS A 436 -11.08 4.97 -24.34
CA LYS A 436 -9.80 4.42 -24.81
C LYS A 436 -9.38 5.11 -26.10
N ASN A 437 -8.10 5.39 -26.25
CA ASN A 437 -7.56 5.95 -27.50
C ASN A 437 -7.90 5.04 -28.69
N GLY A 438 -8.42 5.63 -29.76
CA GLY A 438 -8.88 4.91 -30.96
C GLY A 438 -10.31 4.38 -30.89
N TYR A 439 -11.07 4.70 -29.84
CA TYR A 439 -12.47 4.30 -29.65
C TYR A 439 -13.34 5.51 -29.34
N TYR A 440 -14.61 5.44 -29.73
CA TYR A 440 -15.63 6.39 -29.28
C TYR A 440 -15.91 6.16 -27.80
N PRO A 441 -15.85 7.20 -26.95
CA PRO A 441 -16.21 7.07 -25.54
C PRO A 441 -17.68 6.71 -25.38
N LYS A 442 -18.01 5.94 -24.35
CA LYS A 442 -19.39 5.53 -24.04
C LYS A 442 -19.72 5.85 -22.60
N THR A 443 -20.82 6.56 -22.39
CA THR A 443 -21.35 6.85 -21.06
C THR A 443 -22.60 6.03 -20.80
N ILE A 444 -22.69 5.45 -19.60
CA ILE A 444 -23.87 4.74 -19.10
C ILE A 444 -24.33 5.38 -17.79
N ASN A 445 -25.61 5.24 -17.46
CA ASN A 445 -26.13 5.55 -16.13
C ASN A 445 -26.24 4.25 -15.31
N GLN A 446 -25.73 4.26 -14.09
CA GLN A 446 -25.72 3.10 -13.20
C GLN A 446 -26.18 3.48 -11.80
N THR A 447 -27.13 2.72 -11.24
CA THR A 447 -27.53 2.81 -9.84
C THR A 447 -26.64 1.89 -9.02
N VAL A 448 -26.06 2.41 -7.94
CA VAL A 448 -25.25 1.68 -6.97
C VAL A 448 -25.98 1.61 -5.65
N LEU A 449 -25.99 0.48 -5.01
CA LEU A 449 -26.48 0.27 -3.64
C LEU A 449 -25.33 -0.21 -2.76
N ASN A 450 -25.33 0.19 -1.51
CA ASN A 450 -24.32 -0.28 -0.54
C ASN A 450 -24.39 -1.80 -0.38
N ASN A 451 -23.27 -2.46 -0.20
CA ASN A 451 -23.13 -3.92 -0.08
C ASN A 451 -23.84 -4.69 -1.22
N ASN A 452 -23.80 -4.14 -2.42
CA ASN A 452 -24.40 -4.76 -3.60
C ASN A 452 -23.51 -4.59 -4.82
N THR A 453 -23.58 -5.56 -5.73
CA THR A 453 -22.85 -5.57 -6.99
C THR A 453 -23.75 -5.07 -8.13
N SER A 454 -23.30 -4.07 -8.86
CA SER A 454 -23.91 -3.60 -10.10
C SER A 454 -23.06 -4.04 -11.29
N ILE A 455 -23.57 -4.93 -12.13
CA ILE A 455 -22.84 -5.42 -13.31
C ILE A 455 -23.09 -4.50 -14.51
N ALA A 456 -22.01 -4.01 -15.13
CA ALA A 456 -22.07 -3.17 -16.32
C ALA A 456 -20.99 -3.59 -17.34
N ASN A 457 -21.32 -4.50 -18.23
CA ASN A 457 -20.46 -4.87 -19.35
C ASN A 457 -20.60 -3.82 -20.46
N VAL A 458 -19.48 -3.34 -21.00
CA VAL A 458 -19.46 -2.24 -21.96
C VAL A 458 -18.67 -2.63 -23.21
N GLN A 459 -19.25 -2.36 -24.38
CA GLN A 459 -18.55 -2.47 -25.65
C GLN A 459 -18.23 -1.07 -26.18
N LEU A 460 -16.97 -0.82 -26.54
CA LEU A 460 -16.51 0.41 -27.17
C LEU A 460 -16.38 0.18 -28.68
N SER A 461 -16.87 1.15 -29.46
CA SER A 461 -16.77 1.11 -30.92
C SER A 461 -15.46 1.76 -31.37
N PRO A 462 -14.62 1.08 -32.16
CA PRO A 462 -13.40 1.69 -32.69
C PRO A 462 -13.74 2.84 -33.63
N ILE A 463 -12.90 3.88 -33.60
CA ILE A 463 -12.97 4.97 -34.57
C ILE A 463 -12.44 4.43 -35.89
N THR A 464 -13.36 4.05 -36.77
CA THR A 464 -12.98 3.68 -38.14
C THR A 464 -12.58 4.95 -38.87
N ILE A 465 -11.27 5.11 -39.13
CA ILE A 465 -10.84 6.08 -40.13
C ILE A 465 -11.38 5.54 -41.46
N PRO A 466 -12.30 6.24 -42.16
CA PRO A 466 -12.70 5.79 -43.47
C PRO A 466 -11.42 5.61 -44.31
N ASN A 467 -11.21 4.40 -44.81
CA ASN A 467 -10.19 4.21 -45.84
C ASN A 467 -10.58 5.18 -46.96
N ALA A 468 -9.84 6.25 -47.15
CA ALA A 468 -9.95 7.04 -48.34
C ALA A 468 -9.70 6.04 -49.49
N ILE A 469 -10.75 5.66 -50.19
CA ILE A 469 -10.66 4.90 -51.41
C ILE A 469 -9.98 5.85 -52.41
N SER A 470 -8.65 5.84 -52.43
CA SER A 470 -7.92 6.37 -53.57
C SER A 470 -7.96 5.30 -54.67
N ASN A 471 -9.01 5.40 -55.49
CA ASN A 471 -8.92 4.83 -56.83
C ASN A 471 -7.86 5.66 -57.59
N HIS A 472 -6.63 5.29 -57.42
CA HIS A 472 -5.56 5.63 -58.37
C HIS A 472 -4.84 4.33 -58.74
N ASN A 473 -5.22 3.80 -59.88
CA ASN A 473 -4.39 2.96 -60.69
C ASN A 473 -3.19 3.78 -61.11
N THR A 474 -2.05 3.52 -60.49
CA THR A 474 -0.73 3.73 -61.08
C THR A 474 0.20 2.70 -60.48
N ASP A 475 0.67 1.85 -61.37
CA ASP A 475 1.75 0.85 -61.17
C ASP A 475 3.08 1.59 -60.92
N GLU A 476 3.36 1.96 -59.72
CA GLU A 476 4.69 2.23 -59.22
C GLU A 476 4.76 1.86 -57.73
N GLN A 477 5.38 0.72 -57.45
CA GLN A 477 5.67 0.27 -56.07
C GLN A 477 6.89 1.03 -55.55
N GLU A 478 6.69 2.14 -54.89
CA GLU A 478 7.76 2.78 -54.11
C GLU A 478 7.89 2.09 -52.75
N GLU A 479 8.95 1.31 -52.57
CA GLU A 479 9.39 0.85 -51.24
C GLU A 479 10.15 1.97 -50.53
N TYR A 480 9.75 2.30 -49.28
CA TYR A 480 10.48 3.26 -48.46
C TYR A 480 10.70 2.68 -47.05
N ARG A 481 11.81 3.12 -46.46
CA ARG A 481 12.17 2.76 -45.08
C ARG A 481 11.76 3.89 -44.15
N ILE A 482 11.26 3.50 -42.97
CA ILE A 482 10.87 4.44 -41.93
C ILE A 482 11.58 4.07 -40.61
N ASP A 483 11.87 5.06 -39.79
CA ASP A 483 12.32 4.83 -38.41
C ASP A 483 11.15 4.45 -37.48
N ILE A 484 11.45 4.18 -36.22
CA ILE A 484 10.44 3.80 -35.21
C ILE A 484 9.41 4.90 -34.92
N LEU A 485 9.67 6.15 -35.37
CA LEU A 485 8.75 7.29 -35.25
C LEU A 485 7.96 7.52 -36.55
N GLY A 486 8.10 6.63 -37.57
CA GLY A 486 7.35 6.69 -38.84
C GLY A 486 7.95 7.67 -39.88
N ARG A 487 9.17 8.19 -39.72
CA ARG A 487 9.82 9.13 -40.66
C ARG A 487 10.59 8.36 -41.74
N LYS A 488 10.49 8.82 -43.01
CA LYS A 488 11.31 8.27 -44.11
C LYS A 488 12.79 8.48 -43.82
N ILE A 489 13.62 7.43 -44.01
CA ILE A 489 15.08 7.49 -43.81
C ILE A 489 15.83 7.13 -45.09
N ASN A 490 16.95 7.81 -45.31
CA ASN A 490 17.89 7.54 -46.38
C ASN A 490 19.01 6.59 -45.88
N ASP A 491 19.61 5.82 -46.75
CA ASP A 491 20.42 4.61 -46.56
C ASP A 491 21.67 4.67 -45.63
N SER A 492 21.79 5.62 -44.72
CA SER A 492 23.05 5.82 -43.96
C SER A 492 22.98 5.51 -42.45
N ILE A 493 21.88 4.99 -41.89
CA ILE A 493 21.78 4.78 -40.45
C ILE A 493 21.53 3.29 -40.15
N LYS A 494 22.43 2.67 -39.40
CA LYS A 494 22.30 1.31 -38.84
C LYS A 494 21.41 1.33 -37.61
N ASN A 495 20.11 1.15 -37.78
CA ASN A 495 19.18 0.96 -36.67
C ASN A 495 17.94 0.19 -37.15
N LEU A 496 17.05 -0.19 -36.23
CA LEU A 496 15.82 -0.93 -36.49
C LEU A 496 14.98 -0.26 -37.61
N HIS A 497 14.75 -0.96 -38.73
CA HIS A 497 13.99 -0.47 -39.86
C HIS A 497 12.71 -1.27 -40.04
N ILE A 498 11.59 -0.56 -40.21
CA ILE A 498 10.30 -1.15 -40.61
C ILE A 498 10.14 -0.88 -42.11
N ILE A 499 10.11 -1.95 -42.91
CA ILE A 499 9.83 -1.85 -44.34
C ILE A 499 8.31 -1.94 -44.53
N ARG A 500 7.72 -0.89 -45.05
CA ARG A 500 6.28 -0.77 -45.29
C ARG A 500 6.05 -0.70 -46.80
N ASN A 501 5.24 -1.60 -47.32
CA ASN A 501 4.70 -1.47 -48.68
C ASN A 501 3.33 -0.81 -48.62
N LYS A 502 2.94 -0.04 -49.64
CA LYS A 502 1.72 0.77 -49.66
C LYS A 502 0.42 0.06 -49.25
N ASN A 503 0.39 -1.27 -49.28
CA ASN A 503 -0.84 -2.05 -49.01
C ASN A 503 -0.71 -3.16 -47.95
N SER A 504 0.45 -3.37 -47.32
CA SER A 504 0.59 -4.36 -46.24
C SER A 504 1.92 -4.23 -45.49
N LEU A 505 1.92 -4.53 -44.18
CA LEU A 505 3.13 -4.75 -43.37
C LEU A 505 3.77 -6.08 -43.78
N LYS A 506 4.82 -6.06 -44.57
CA LYS A 506 5.41 -7.31 -45.10
C LYS A 506 6.59 -7.87 -44.32
N LYS A 507 7.37 -7.08 -43.60
CA LYS A 507 8.49 -7.62 -42.79
C LYS A 507 9.03 -6.61 -41.77
N ILE A 508 9.26 -7.08 -40.55
CA ILE A 508 10.15 -6.42 -39.59
C ILE A 508 11.49 -7.14 -39.71
N LYS A 509 12.55 -6.46 -40.08
CA LYS A 509 13.90 -6.99 -40.08
C LYS A 509 14.77 -6.17 -39.14
N VAL A 510 15.28 -6.83 -38.11
CA VAL A 510 16.34 -6.27 -37.25
C VAL A 510 17.65 -6.46 -38.00
N ILE A 511 18.37 -5.40 -38.29
CA ILE A 511 19.74 -5.47 -38.81
C ILE A 511 20.64 -4.98 -37.66
N GLU A 512 21.46 -5.89 -37.15
CA GLU A 512 22.51 -5.60 -36.16
C GLU A 512 23.58 -4.68 -36.73
#